data_6e12448a7bb94c67b1a3d32c37b3a85e
#
_entry.id   6e12448a7bb94c67b1a3d32c37b3a85e
#
_cell.length_a   1.000
_cell.length_b   1.000
_cell.length_c   1.000
_cell.angle_alpha   90.00
_cell.angle_beta   90.00
_cell.angle_gamma   90.00
#
_symmetry.space_group_name_H-M   'P 1'
#
loop_
_entity.id
_entity.type
_entity.pdbx_description
1 polymer ?
#
loop_
_entity_poly.entity_id
_entity_poly.type
_entity_poly.pdbx_seq_one_letter_code
_entity_poly.pdbx_strand_id
1 'polypeptide(L)'
;MRFGAGREGVVYSPPQKVPMPRFEIDVDPCDHITADAIGRPGQRVFYIQAFQDQRTITVIIEKAQLHSLAIGVEQFLAQVDEQNPDLPEASGDYVEDVMRINPPVDPLFRVGEIGLGYDKDRDLVVLFVKELLTEEDDQETAAVVRFWASRTQVRMLARWGVEVVSRGRPICPQCGQPEEAEGHFCPKKNGYKH
;
A
#
# COMPACT_ATOMS: atom_id res chain seq x y z
N MET A 1 55.90 42.84 -24.25
CA MET A 1 54.64 42.55 -23.47
C MET A 1 53.80 41.62 -24.28
N ARG A 2 53.66 40.35 -23.86
CA ARG A 2 52.79 39.37 -24.50
C ARG A 2 51.71 39.04 -23.50
N PHE A 3 50.46 39.35 -23.82
CA PHE A 3 49.28 38.92 -23.06
C PHE A 3 48.87 37.52 -23.54
N GLY A 4 48.97 36.53 -22.66
CA GLY A 4 48.43 35.21 -22.86
C GLY A 4 46.98 35.18 -22.43
N ALA A 5 46.05 34.99 -23.37
CA ALA A 5 44.65 34.73 -23.09
C ALA A 5 44.48 33.26 -22.68
N GLY A 6 44.19 33.02 -21.39
CA GLY A 6 43.79 31.70 -20.92
C GLY A 6 42.41 31.33 -21.49
N ARG A 7 42.34 30.24 -22.24
CA ARG A 7 41.07 29.61 -22.66
C ARG A 7 40.58 28.80 -21.47
N GLU A 8 39.54 29.27 -20.78
CA GLU A 8 38.78 28.44 -19.84
C GLU A 8 38.04 27.35 -20.64
N GLY A 9 38.48 26.12 -20.45
CA GLY A 9 37.85 24.97 -21.05
C GLY A 9 36.48 24.75 -20.36
N VAL A 10 35.41 24.93 -21.11
CA VAL A 10 34.06 24.52 -20.68
C VAL A 10 34.09 23.01 -20.51
N VAL A 11 34.03 22.54 -19.26
CA VAL A 11 33.86 21.10 -18.96
C VAL A 11 32.45 20.72 -19.28
N TYR A 12 32.23 20.04 -20.39
CA TYR A 12 30.94 19.45 -20.76
C TYR A 12 30.70 18.25 -19.83
N SER A 13 29.79 18.42 -18.87
CA SER A 13 29.24 17.28 -18.13
C SER A 13 28.09 16.68 -18.94
N PRO A 14 28.17 15.39 -19.31
CA PRO A 14 27.07 14.75 -20.02
C PRO A 14 25.81 14.79 -19.14
N PRO A 15 24.61 14.91 -19.75
CA PRO A 15 23.36 14.90 -19.01
C PRO A 15 23.28 13.60 -18.20
N GLN A 16 23.07 13.72 -16.90
CA GLN A 16 22.82 12.55 -16.05
C GLN A 16 21.55 11.87 -16.55
N LYS A 17 21.69 10.59 -16.92
CA LYS A 17 20.57 9.77 -17.35
C LYS A 17 19.69 9.56 -16.12
N VAL A 18 18.55 10.24 -16.06
CA VAL A 18 17.55 10.00 -15.01
C VAL A 18 17.01 8.59 -15.25
N PRO A 19 17.19 7.66 -14.31
CA PRO A 19 16.63 6.33 -14.44
C PRO A 19 15.11 6.43 -14.54
N MET A 20 14.53 5.75 -15.50
CA MET A 20 13.08 5.68 -15.64
C MET A 20 12.58 4.45 -14.86
N PRO A 21 11.48 4.56 -14.09
CA PRO A 21 10.87 3.40 -13.46
C PRO A 21 10.51 2.35 -14.51
N ARG A 22 10.53 1.07 -14.12
CA ARG A 22 10.21 -0.06 -15.02
C ARG A 22 8.86 0.13 -15.71
N PHE A 23 7.87 0.63 -14.96
CA PHE A 23 6.61 1.16 -15.45
C PHE A 23 5.96 2.05 -14.38
N GLU A 24 5.11 2.97 -14.83
CA GLU A 24 4.20 3.72 -13.97
C GLU A 24 2.77 3.47 -14.45
N ILE A 25 1.88 3.17 -13.51
CA ILE A 25 0.47 2.96 -13.78
C ILE A 25 -0.34 3.90 -12.89
N ASP A 26 -1.22 4.68 -13.52
CA ASP A 26 -2.28 5.40 -12.85
C ASP A 26 -3.61 4.65 -13.04
N VAL A 27 -4.28 4.35 -11.93
CA VAL A 27 -5.67 3.88 -11.90
C VAL A 27 -6.50 5.08 -11.48
N ASP A 28 -7.02 5.84 -12.45
CA ASP A 28 -7.51 7.19 -12.25
C ASP A 28 -8.83 7.49 -13.00
N PRO A 29 -9.95 7.67 -12.27
CA PRO A 29 -10.16 7.24 -10.89
C PRO A 29 -10.39 5.73 -10.79
N CYS A 30 -10.24 5.17 -9.60
CA CYS A 30 -10.67 3.80 -9.32
C CYS A 30 -12.21 3.72 -9.30
N ASP A 31 -12.79 2.76 -10.01
CA ASP A 31 -14.20 2.40 -9.83
C ASP A 31 -14.39 1.73 -8.48
N HIS A 32 -13.43 0.90 -8.08
CA HIS A 32 -13.38 0.24 -6.79
C HIS A 32 -11.94 -0.05 -6.38
N ILE A 33 -11.67 0.00 -5.08
CA ILE A 33 -10.39 -0.41 -4.49
C ILE A 33 -10.65 -1.20 -3.21
N THR A 34 -9.92 -2.29 -3.04
CA THR A 34 -10.06 -3.18 -1.89
C THR A 34 -8.74 -3.83 -1.48
N ALA A 35 -8.74 -4.48 -0.32
CA ALA A 35 -7.68 -5.36 0.14
C ALA A 35 -8.27 -6.68 0.59
N ASP A 36 -7.54 -7.78 0.42
CA ASP A 36 -7.95 -9.09 0.95
C ASP A 36 -6.72 -9.99 1.15
N ALA A 37 -6.96 -11.19 1.67
CA ALA A 37 -5.91 -12.16 1.91
C ALA A 37 -6.32 -13.56 1.45
N ILE A 38 -5.45 -14.21 0.70
CA ILE A 38 -5.64 -15.59 0.25
C ILE A 38 -4.71 -16.51 1.02
N GLY A 39 -5.22 -17.66 1.42
CA GLY A 39 -4.49 -18.70 2.13
C GLY A 39 -5.00 -18.97 3.53
N ARG A 40 -4.39 -19.97 4.19
CA ARG A 40 -4.76 -20.35 5.56
C ARG A 40 -4.12 -19.39 6.57
N PRO A 41 -4.71 -19.19 7.75
CA PRO A 41 -4.09 -18.44 8.83
C PRO A 41 -2.63 -18.88 9.07
N GLY A 42 -1.70 -17.92 9.07
CA GLY A 42 -0.26 -18.18 9.16
C GLY A 42 0.47 -18.30 7.81
N GLN A 43 -0.26 -18.51 6.71
CA GLN A 43 0.29 -18.65 5.35
C GLN A 43 -0.45 -17.76 4.34
N ARG A 44 -1.10 -16.69 4.83
CA ARG A 44 -1.86 -15.76 3.99
C ARG A 44 -0.94 -14.81 3.25
N VAL A 45 -1.25 -14.58 1.99
CA VAL A 45 -0.71 -13.50 1.18
C VAL A 45 -1.78 -12.41 1.09
N PHE A 46 -1.39 -11.16 1.33
CA PHE A 46 -2.28 -10.01 1.33
C PHE A 46 -2.11 -9.24 0.02
N TYR A 47 -3.21 -8.68 -0.44
CA TYR A 47 -3.27 -7.98 -1.72
C TYR A 47 -4.02 -6.66 -1.56
N ILE A 48 -3.65 -5.67 -2.37
CA ILE A 48 -4.51 -4.54 -2.74
C ILE A 48 -4.90 -4.75 -4.19
N GLN A 49 -6.18 -4.60 -4.50
CA GLN A 49 -6.71 -4.73 -5.84
C GLN A 49 -7.62 -3.55 -6.15
N ALA A 50 -7.44 -2.95 -7.32
CA ALA A 50 -8.28 -1.88 -7.81
C ALA A 50 -8.80 -2.18 -9.21
N PHE A 51 -9.95 -1.63 -9.51
CA PHE A 51 -10.65 -1.77 -10.78
C PHE A 51 -10.82 -0.40 -11.41
N GLN A 52 -10.65 -0.35 -12.72
CA GLN A 52 -10.99 0.78 -13.57
C GLN A 52 -11.49 0.22 -14.91
N ASP A 53 -12.74 0.45 -15.24
CA ASP A 53 -13.40 -0.16 -16.40
C ASP A 53 -13.23 -1.69 -16.41
N GLN A 54 -12.48 -2.20 -17.41
CA GLN A 54 -12.16 -3.64 -17.52
C GLN A 54 -10.76 -3.99 -17.02
N ARG A 55 -10.02 -3.02 -16.46
CA ARG A 55 -8.66 -3.24 -15.95
C ARG A 55 -8.72 -3.58 -14.48
N THR A 56 -7.99 -4.62 -14.12
CA THR A 56 -7.76 -4.99 -12.72
C THR A 56 -6.27 -4.86 -12.44
N ILE A 57 -5.92 -4.08 -11.44
CA ILE A 57 -4.55 -3.90 -10.98
C ILE A 57 -4.43 -4.46 -9.58
N THR A 58 -3.52 -5.41 -9.40
CA THR A 58 -3.29 -6.09 -8.12
C THR A 58 -1.83 -5.96 -7.72
N VAL A 59 -1.57 -5.71 -6.45
CA VAL A 59 -0.23 -5.73 -5.85
C VAL A 59 -0.22 -6.56 -4.57
N ILE A 60 0.93 -7.14 -4.22
CA ILE A 60 1.12 -7.85 -2.96
C ILE A 60 1.55 -6.86 -1.89
N ILE A 61 0.91 -6.93 -0.73
CA ILE A 61 1.25 -6.12 0.44
C ILE A 61 1.54 -7.02 1.66
N GLU A 62 2.43 -6.61 2.54
CA GLU A 62 2.64 -7.34 3.80
C GLU A 62 1.53 -7.05 4.82
N LYS A 63 1.23 -8.03 5.68
CA LYS A 63 0.22 -7.87 6.75
C LYS A 63 0.45 -6.61 7.59
N ALA A 64 1.70 -6.37 7.98
CA ALA A 64 2.07 -5.21 8.78
C ALA A 64 1.89 -3.90 8.02
N GLN A 65 2.21 -3.88 6.72
CA GLN A 65 1.99 -2.71 5.87
C GLN A 65 0.50 -2.38 5.72
N LEU A 66 -0.35 -3.40 5.49
CA LEU A 66 -1.81 -3.20 5.38
C LEU A 66 -2.39 -2.65 6.68
N HIS A 67 -1.92 -3.16 7.83
CA HIS A 67 -2.35 -2.64 9.14
C HIS A 67 -1.90 -1.18 9.35
N SER A 68 -0.65 -0.87 9.02
CA SER A 68 -0.12 0.50 9.14
C SER A 68 -0.80 1.47 8.16
N LEU A 69 -1.11 1.01 6.94
CA LEU A 69 -1.86 1.78 5.94
C LEU A 69 -3.25 2.14 6.48
N ALA A 70 -3.94 1.18 7.09
CA ALA A 70 -5.28 1.42 7.64
C ALA A 70 -5.28 2.51 8.73
N ILE A 71 -4.29 2.49 9.62
CA ILE A 71 -4.12 3.52 10.65
C ILE A 71 -3.76 4.87 9.99
N GLY A 72 -2.81 4.84 9.04
CA GLY A 72 -2.36 6.03 8.34
C GLY A 72 -3.46 6.73 7.54
N VAL A 73 -4.36 5.96 6.93
CA VAL A 73 -5.52 6.50 6.21
C VAL A 73 -6.46 7.27 7.12
N GLU A 74 -6.82 6.73 8.28
CA GLU A 74 -7.73 7.45 9.22
C GLU A 74 -7.08 8.74 9.72
N GLN A 75 -5.79 8.74 10.03
CA GLN A 75 -5.04 9.94 10.42
C GLN A 75 -4.96 10.95 9.28
N PHE A 76 -4.69 10.48 8.07
CA PHE A 76 -4.60 11.32 6.88
C PHE A 76 -5.94 11.97 6.54
N LEU A 77 -7.03 11.20 6.56
CA LEU A 77 -8.38 11.74 6.30
C LEU A 77 -8.81 12.74 7.36
N ALA A 78 -8.47 12.52 8.64
CA ALA A 78 -8.72 13.51 9.69
C ALA A 78 -8.01 14.86 9.41
N GLN A 79 -6.76 14.81 8.91
CA GLN A 79 -6.03 16.02 8.51
C GLN A 79 -6.66 16.71 7.29
N VAL A 80 -7.14 15.93 6.30
CA VAL A 80 -7.84 16.47 5.13
C VAL A 80 -9.14 17.16 5.57
N ASP A 81 -9.92 16.55 6.44
CA ASP A 81 -11.18 17.08 6.96
C ASP A 81 -10.93 18.36 7.78
N GLU A 82 -9.89 18.41 8.62
CA GLU A 82 -9.50 19.62 9.37
C GLU A 82 -9.11 20.79 8.45
N GLN A 83 -8.40 20.50 7.36
CA GLN A 83 -7.97 21.51 6.38
C GLN A 83 -9.09 21.95 5.43
N ASN A 84 -10.17 21.16 5.33
CA ASN A 84 -11.29 21.41 4.41
C ASN A 84 -12.63 21.16 5.10
N PRO A 85 -13.04 22.03 6.06
CA PRO A 85 -14.21 21.79 6.92
C PRO A 85 -15.55 21.80 6.17
N ASP A 86 -15.59 22.29 4.94
CA ASP A 86 -16.80 22.33 4.11
C ASP A 86 -17.04 21.02 3.34
N LEU A 87 -16.09 20.08 3.37
CA LEU A 87 -16.25 18.78 2.72
C LEU A 87 -17.20 17.89 3.53
N PRO A 88 -18.08 17.13 2.84
CA PRO A 88 -18.91 16.14 3.52
C PRO A 88 -18.01 15.06 4.16
N GLU A 89 -18.46 14.52 5.28
CA GLU A 89 -17.75 13.41 5.93
C GLU A 89 -17.69 12.18 4.99
N ALA A 90 -16.50 11.59 4.85
CA ALA A 90 -16.32 10.37 4.10
C ALA A 90 -16.93 9.19 4.88
N SER A 91 -17.84 8.41 4.27
CA SER A 91 -18.34 7.18 4.89
C SER A 91 -17.25 6.11 4.93
N GLY A 92 -17.28 5.29 5.97
CA GLY A 92 -16.46 4.09 6.07
C GLY A 92 -17.32 2.82 6.06
N ASP A 93 -18.61 2.94 5.73
CA ASP A 93 -19.53 1.80 5.68
C ASP A 93 -19.27 0.99 4.41
N TYR A 94 -19.14 -0.32 4.56
CA TYR A 94 -18.88 -1.23 3.45
C TYR A 94 -19.73 -2.48 3.53
N VAL A 95 -19.91 -3.14 2.38
CA VAL A 95 -20.51 -4.47 2.29
C VAL A 95 -19.40 -5.48 2.08
N GLU A 96 -19.26 -6.45 2.97
CA GLU A 96 -18.15 -7.40 2.97
C GLU A 96 -17.95 -8.09 1.60
N ASP A 97 -19.04 -8.57 1.00
CA ASP A 97 -18.97 -9.28 -0.29
C ASP A 97 -18.41 -8.42 -1.42
N VAL A 98 -18.66 -7.11 -1.37
CA VAL A 98 -18.13 -6.14 -2.34
C VAL A 98 -16.64 -5.89 -2.12
N MET A 99 -16.17 -6.03 -0.87
CA MET A 99 -14.78 -5.80 -0.51
C MET A 99 -13.87 -7.02 -0.73
N ARG A 100 -14.40 -8.14 -1.24
CA ARG A 100 -13.58 -9.30 -1.60
C ARG A 100 -12.85 -9.05 -2.92
N ILE A 101 -11.61 -9.53 -3.00
CA ILE A 101 -10.88 -9.52 -4.27
C ILE A 101 -11.49 -10.51 -5.26
N ASN A 102 -11.44 -10.15 -6.54
CA ASN A 102 -12.00 -10.94 -7.64
C ASN A 102 -10.87 -11.60 -8.45
N PRO A 103 -11.05 -12.89 -8.86
CA PRO A 103 -10.16 -13.53 -9.82
C PRO A 103 -10.25 -12.88 -11.21
N PRO A 104 -9.14 -12.90 -12.00
CA PRO A 104 -7.83 -13.45 -11.66
C PRO A 104 -7.07 -12.56 -10.68
N VAL A 105 -6.29 -13.17 -9.80
CA VAL A 105 -5.35 -12.47 -8.91
C VAL A 105 -3.95 -12.61 -9.51
N ASP A 106 -3.56 -11.65 -10.30
CA ASP A 106 -2.27 -11.59 -10.98
C ASP A 106 -1.51 -10.33 -10.50
N PRO A 107 -0.71 -10.43 -9.44
CA PRO A 107 -0.05 -9.28 -8.85
C PRO A 107 1.13 -8.81 -9.68
N LEU A 108 1.22 -7.50 -9.91
CA LEU A 108 2.29 -6.87 -10.66
C LEU A 108 3.63 -6.94 -9.92
N PHE A 109 3.61 -6.69 -8.60
CA PHE A 109 4.80 -6.70 -7.75
C PHE A 109 4.43 -6.78 -6.25
N ARG A 110 5.46 -6.95 -5.43
CA ARG A 110 5.38 -6.79 -3.96
C ARG A 110 5.71 -5.35 -3.60
N VAL A 111 4.88 -4.75 -2.74
CA VAL A 111 5.02 -3.37 -2.30
C VAL A 111 6.18 -3.23 -1.30
N GLY A 112 7.07 -2.29 -1.57
CA GLY A 112 8.14 -1.85 -0.68
C GLY A 112 7.77 -0.57 0.06
N GLU A 113 7.26 0.43 -0.66
CA GLU A 113 6.95 1.75 -0.14
C GLU A 113 5.49 2.10 -0.42
N ILE A 114 4.87 2.81 0.53
CA ILE A 114 3.47 3.25 0.46
C ILE A 114 3.41 4.71 0.88
N GLY A 115 2.65 5.51 0.14
CA GLY A 115 2.38 6.90 0.45
C GLY A 115 0.92 7.28 0.19
N LEU A 116 0.49 8.37 0.82
CA LEU A 116 -0.82 8.98 0.62
C LEU A 116 -0.66 10.43 0.21
N GLY A 117 -1.48 10.88 -0.72
CA GLY A 117 -1.60 12.25 -1.13
C GLY A 117 -3.06 12.64 -1.36
N TYR A 118 -3.35 13.93 -1.43
CA TYR A 118 -4.70 14.44 -1.66
C TYR A 118 -4.71 15.50 -2.76
N ASP A 119 -5.55 15.29 -3.74
CA ASP A 119 -5.88 16.27 -4.78
C ASP A 119 -7.15 17.00 -4.35
N LYS A 120 -6.98 18.26 -3.89
CA LYS A 120 -8.07 19.10 -3.40
C LYS A 120 -9.05 19.49 -4.50
N ASP A 121 -8.56 19.70 -5.73
CA ASP A 121 -9.40 20.19 -6.83
C ASP A 121 -10.36 19.10 -7.32
N ARG A 122 -9.96 17.83 -7.16
CA ARG A 122 -10.73 16.66 -7.58
C ARG A 122 -11.43 15.94 -6.43
N ASP A 123 -11.13 16.30 -5.19
CA ASP A 123 -11.52 15.55 -3.97
C ASP A 123 -11.15 14.05 -4.06
N LEU A 124 -9.94 13.77 -4.49
CA LEU A 124 -9.41 12.41 -4.61
C LEU A 124 -8.18 12.22 -3.73
N VAL A 125 -8.09 11.05 -3.13
CA VAL A 125 -6.88 10.55 -2.45
C VAL A 125 -6.09 9.71 -3.44
N VAL A 126 -4.79 9.93 -3.52
CA VAL A 126 -3.87 9.03 -4.21
C VAL A 126 -3.19 8.12 -3.19
N LEU A 127 -3.39 6.82 -3.34
CA LEU A 127 -2.58 5.80 -2.70
C LEU A 127 -1.45 5.42 -3.66
N PHE A 128 -0.25 5.82 -3.32
CA PHE A 128 0.96 5.54 -4.07
C PHE A 128 1.62 4.29 -3.51
N VAL A 129 2.00 3.36 -4.38
CA VAL A 129 2.77 2.16 -4.03
C VAL A 129 3.95 1.97 -4.98
N LYS A 130 5.10 1.65 -4.40
CA LYS A 130 6.35 1.40 -5.13
C LYS A 130 6.81 -0.03 -4.92
N GLU A 131 7.35 -0.64 -5.97
CA GLU A 131 7.88 -2.01 -5.96
C GLU A 131 8.99 -2.17 -4.91
N LEU A 132 8.97 -3.30 -4.20
CA LEU A 132 10.07 -3.75 -3.37
C LEU A 132 11.16 -4.33 -4.27
N LEU A 133 12.30 -3.67 -4.31
CA LEU A 133 13.49 -4.14 -5.00
C LEU A 133 14.48 -4.76 -4.02
N THR A 134 15.36 -5.63 -4.52
CA THR A 134 16.48 -6.18 -3.77
C THR A 134 17.65 -5.19 -3.72
N GLU A 135 18.66 -5.44 -2.90
CA GLU A 135 19.85 -4.60 -2.81
C GLU A 135 20.66 -4.57 -4.12
N GLU A 136 20.50 -5.59 -4.97
CA GLU A 136 21.19 -5.70 -6.27
C GLU A 136 20.48 -4.93 -7.38
N ASP A 137 19.21 -4.54 -7.16
CA ASP A 137 18.41 -3.80 -8.12
C ASP A 137 18.68 -2.29 -8.01
N ASP A 138 18.59 -1.60 -9.15
CA ASP A 138 18.64 -0.15 -9.17
C ASP A 138 17.32 0.42 -8.63
N GLN A 139 17.37 0.99 -7.43
CA GLN A 139 16.20 1.52 -6.72
C GLN A 139 15.44 2.62 -7.50
N GLU A 140 16.09 3.25 -8.48
CA GLU A 140 15.48 4.27 -9.31
C GLU A 140 14.62 3.66 -10.45
N THR A 141 14.74 2.35 -10.68
CA THR A 141 13.94 1.63 -11.68
C THR A 141 12.69 0.93 -11.14
N ALA A 142 12.38 1.08 -9.84
CA ALA A 142 11.22 0.45 -9.24
C ALA A 142 9.91 0.84 -9.95
N ALA A 143 9.06 -0.14 -10.18
CA ALA A 143 7.72 0.10 -10.71
C ALA A 143 6.84 0.85 -9.70
N VAL A 144 5.92 1.66 -10.21
CA VAL A 144 5.04 2.52 -9.41
C VAL A 144 3.60 2.34 -9.88
N VAL A 145 2.69 2.23 -8.92
CA VAL A 145 1.24 2.33 -9.16
C VAL A 145 0.65 3.41 -8.27
N ARG A 146 -0.22 4.24 -8.84
CA ARG A 146 -1.02 5.25 -8.13
C ARG A 146 -2.49 4.90 -8.28
N PHE A 147 -3.16 4.71 -7.17
CA PHE A 147 -4.61 4.48 -7.10
C PHE A 147 -5.29 5.76 -6.67
N TRP A 148 -6.04 6.37 -7.58
CA TRP A 148 -6.82 7.57 -7.33
C TRP A 148 -8.24 7.18 -6.93
N ALA A 149 -8.60 7.41 -5.68
CA ALA A 149 -9.87 6.96 -5.14
C ALA A 149 -10.53 8.07 -4.29
N SER A 150 -11.85 8.02 -4.15
CA SER A 150 -12.55 8.94 -3.27
C SER A 150 -12.15 8.71 -1.80
N ARG A 151 -12.31 9.74 -0.96
CA ARG A 151 -12.08 9.64 0.50
C ARG A 151 -12.88 8.50 1.12
N THR A 152 -14.12 8.29 0.67
CA THR A 152 -14.97 7.17 1.09
C THR A 152 -14.36 5.82 0.71
N GLN A 153 -13.91 5.62 -0.53
CA GLN A 153 -13.29 4.35 -0.96
C GLN A 153 -12.03 4.04 -0.16
N VAL A 154 -11.21 5.05 0.10
CA VAL A 154 -9.97 4.86 0.87
C VAL A 154 -10.27 4.55 2.35
N ARG A 155 -11.30 5.16 2.94
CA ARG A 155 -11.76 4.83 4.31
C ARG A 155 -12.36 3.43 4.39
N MET A 156 -13.14 3.01 3.39
CA MET A 156 -13.65 1.64 3.29
C MET A 156 -12.50 0.64 3.20
N LEU A 157 -11.51 0.89 2.34
CA LEU A 157 -10.29 0.09 2.22
C LEU A 157 -9.57 -0.06 3.57
N ALA A 158 -9.42 1.03 4.32
CA ALA A 158 -8.74 1.04 5.61
C ALA A 158 -9.50 0.18 6.64
N ARG A 159 -10.79 0.41 6.81
CA ARG A 159 -11.64 -0.33 7.76
C ARG A 159 -11.71 -1.81 7.42
N TRP A 160 -11.92 -2.14 6.16
CA TRP A 160 -11.89 -3.51 5.69
C TRP A 160 -10.50 -4.16 5.88
N GLY A 161 -9.43 -3.41 5.59
CA GLY A 161 -8.05 -3.87 5.80
C GLY A 161 -7.78 -4.29 7.24
N VAL A 162 -8.27 -3.53 8.24
CA VAL A 162 -8.19 -3.92 9.67
C VAL A 162 -8.89 -5.25 9.90
N GLU A 163 -10.10 -5.42 9.35
CA GLU A 163 -10.87 -6.65 9.48
C GLU A 163 -10.12 -7.85 8.85
N VAL A 164 -9.62 -7.71 7.63
CA VAL A 164 -8.82 -8.74 6.95
C VAL A 164 -7.59 -9.11 7.76
N VAL A 165 -6.88 -8.13 8.31
CA VAL A 165 -5.69 -8.36 9.16
C VAL A 165 -6.07 -9.12 10.44
N SER A 166 -7.22 -8.79 11.06
CA SER A 166 -7.68 -9.38 12.33
C SER A 166 -8.07 -10.85 12.19
N ARG A 167 -8.53 -11.31 11.03
CA ARG A 167 -8.90 -12.70 10.71
C ARG A 167 -7.70 -13.66 10.66
N GLY A 168 -6.62 -13.36 11.40
CA GLY A 168 -5.43 -14.19 11.54
C GLY A 168 -5.63 -15.36 12.50
N ARG A 169 -4.50 -15.97 12.87
CA ARG A 169 -4.48 -16.94 13.96
C ARG A 169 -4.91 -16.27 15.27
N PRO A 170 -5.72 -16.93 16.10
CA PRO A 170 -6.01 -16.44 17.45
C PRO A 170 -4.72 -16.15 18.21
N ILE A 171 -4.78 -15.18 19.08
CA ILE A 171 -3.64 -14.83 19.95
C ILE A 171 -3.90 -15.43 21.34
N CYS A 172 -2.95 -16.18 21.85
CA CYS A 172 -3.02 -16.74 23.19
C CYS A 172 -3.12 -15.63 24.23
N PRO A 173 -4.21 -15.61 25.04
CA PRO A 173 -4.42 -14.55 26.02
C PRO A 173 -3.37 -14.53 27.14
N GLN A 174 -2.59 -15.61 27.28
CA GLN A 174 -1.61 -15.74 28.35
C GLN A 174 -0.20 -15.32 27.92
N CYS A 175 0.27 -15.77 26.75
CA CYS A 175 1.63 -15.47 26.29
C CYS A 175 1.71 -14.47 25.16
N GLY A 176 0.57 -14.13 24.51
CA GLY A 176 0.54 -13.20 23.40
C GLY A 176 1.05 -13.78 22.06
N GLN A 177 1.35 -15.08 22.02
CA GLN A 177 1.80 -15.75 20.79
C GLN A 177 0.61 -16.24 19.97
N PRO A 178 0.72 -16.28 18.62
CA PRO A 178 -0.29 -16.88 17.78
C PRO A 178 -0.54 -18.35 18.09
N GLU A 179 -1.80 -18.75 18.11
CA GLU A 179 -2.22 -20.14 18.29
C GLU A 179 -2.41 -20.83 16.92
N GLU A 180 -1.88 -22.03 16.78
CA GLU A 180 -2.20 -22.90 15.65
C GLU A 180 -3.54 -23.60 15.91
N ALA A 181 -4.19 -24.12 14.85
CA ALA A 181 -5.46 -24.85 14.98
C ALA A 181 -5.35 -26.06 15.92
N GLU A 182 -4.14 -26.62 16.05
CA GLU A 182 -3.81 -27.75 16.90
C GLU A 182 -3.28 -27.34 18.28
N GLY A 183 -3.38 -26.03 18.61
CA GLY A 183 -2.81 -25.43 19.82
C GLY A 183 -1.33 -25.06 19.66
N HIS A 184 -0.78 -24.39 20.68
CA HIS A 184 0.63 -24.00 20.70
C HIS A 184 1.26 -24.34 22.05
N PHE A 185 2.58 -24.42 22.06
CA PHE A 185 3.34 -24.52 23.29
C PHE A 185 3.34 -23.17 24.03
N CYS A 186 2.58 -23.06 25.11
CA CYS A 186 2.50 -21.84 25.89
C CYS A 186 3.54 -21.81 27.00
N PRO A 187 4.56 -20.93 26.97
CA PRO A 187 5.60 -20.87 28.03
C PRO A 187 5.04 -20.50 29.39
N LYS A 188 3.90 -19.80 29.43
CA LYS A 188 3.24 -19.38 30.68
C LYS A 188 2.32 -20.44 31.28
N LYS A 189 2.08 -21.54 30.59
CA LYS A 189 1.30 -22.70 31.07
C LYS A 189 2.17 -23.93 31.33
N ASN A 190 3.41 -23.77 31.80
CA ASN A 190 4.33 -24.87 32.13
C ASN A 190 4.52 -25.88 31.01
N GLY A 191 4.40 -25.45 29.75
CA GLY A 191 4.68 -26.31 28.60
C GLY A 191 3.58 -27.26 28.16
N TYR A 192 2.37 -27.19 28.69
CA TYR A 192 1.27 -28.00 28.22
C TYR A 192 0.67 -27.41 26.91
N LYS A 193 0.45 -28.26 25.92
CA LYS A 193 -0.27 -27.95 24.70
C LYS A 193 -1.77 -27.82 24.99
N HIS A 194 -2.40 -26.80 24.45
CA HIS A 194 -3.86 -26.59 24.49
C HIS A 194 -4.40 -26.52 23.11
#